data_599e0916fd1ead99e96aeb0d8e5f25d5
#
_entry.id   599e0916fd1ead99e96aeb0d8e5f25d5
#
_cell.length_a   1.000
_cell.length_b   1.000
_cell.length_c   1.000
_cell.angle_alpha   90.00
_cell.angle_beta   90.00
_cell.angle_gamma   90.00
#
_symmetry.space_group_name_H-M   'P 1'
#
loop_
_entity.id
_entity.type
_entity.pdbx_description
1 polymer ?
#
loop_
_entity_poly.entity_id
_entity_poly.type
_entity_poly.pdbx_seq_one_letter_code
_entity_poly.pdbx_strand_id
1 'polypeptide(L)'
;MSEKTFPAHARVVIVGGGIMGVGLAYHLAHEGWGKDVVLLEKAELTSGSTWHAAGQITHSTSSFSLGKCVDYNIGLYSGALEAETGQAVTWHGCGSFRLAYTQDEMDWLRHTLSVGRTLGFNIELVGPREVAALHPFYNLEGVLGALHTPDDGHVDPTNVTMAMAAGARAKGARIIRRCRATNITQAENGEWVVETEQGTITCEHVVNAGGTYARQMGEWSGLQLPMTSMTHHYFVTDEVPEFQNLERELPVIRDDRKVSGYIRMEQKKGLIGIYEKANPNTVWEDHCPWEAENELFDADYDRVMPWLEESLNRMPIFANLGITRDVHGAISHPPDGNPLIGPAPGVRNYWCCCGTQIGIGWGPGLTRELARWMVHGAADISMRDYDPRRFGSYATKDWQVVKAREDYCLRHEIPFPHFNRLAGRPVKPSPLHEMLKAKGAVHEEVYGFERPRWFAKDGVPQD
;
A
#
# COMPACT_ATOMS: atom_id res chain seq x y z
N MET A 1 1.95 -29.59 27.56
CA MET A 1 1.97 -29.17 26.16
C MET A 1 3.31 -29.58 25.61
N SER A 2 3.38 -30.50 24.62
CA SER A 2 4.67 -30.86 24.01
C SER A 2 5.24 -29.60 23.37
N GLU A 3 6.47 -29.25 23.69
CA GLU A 3 7.25 -28.26 22.94
C GLU A 3 7.17 -28.68 21.47
N LYS A 4 6.47 -27.87 20.66
CA LYS A 4 6.46 -28.10 19.22
C LYS A 4 7.88 -27.83 18.73
N THR A 5 8.62 -28.88 18.40
CA THR A 5 9.98 -28.78 17.84
C THR A 5 9.97 -27.81 16.65
N PHE A 6 11.07 -27.02 16.53
CA PHE A 6 11.27 -26.11 15.40
C PHE A 6 11.19 -26.92 14.09
N PRO A 7 10.48 -26.45 13.04
CA PRO A 7 10.29 -27.22 11.82
C PRO A 7 11.60 -27.31 11.05
N ALA A 8 11.97 -28.49 10.58
CA ALA A 8 13.13 -28.67 9.72
C ALA A 8 12.82 -28.44 8.22
N HIS A 9 11.55 -28.65 7.83
CA HIS A 9 11.07 -28.50 6.46
C HIS A 9 9.65 -27.96 6.41
N ALA A 10 9.34 -27.21 5.34
CA ALA A 10 7.99 -26.73 4.99
C ALA A 10 7.85 -26.67 3.46
N ARG A 11 6.65 -26.68 2.94
CA ARG A 11 6.45 -26.34 1.51
C ARG A 11 6.70 -24.86 1.28
N VAL A 12 6.15 -24.00 2.14
CA VAL A 12 6.28 -22.54 2.02
C VAL A 12 6.80 -21.96 3.33
N VAL A 13 7.88 -21.18 3.26
CA VAL A 13 8.32 -20.32 4.35
C VAL A 13 8.06 -18.86 3.97
N ILE A 14 7.24 -18.17 4.76
CA ILE A 14 6.95 -16.74 4.64
C ILE A 14 7.76 -15.99 5.68
N VAL A 15 8.57 -15.02 5.25
CA VAL A 15 9.38 -14.19 6.16
C VAL A 15 8.78 -12.80 6.27
N GLY A 16 8.21 -12.48 7.43
CA GLY A 16 7.54 -11.23 7.77
C GLY A 16 6.09 -11.43 8.23
N GLY A 17 5.76 -10.90 9.41
CA GLY A 17 4.47 -11.05 10.11
C GLY A 17 3.57 -9.82 10.05
N GLY A 18 3.77 -8.93 9.07
CA GLY A 18 2.83 -7.84 8.76
C GLY A 18 1.60 -8.33 7.99
N ILE A 19 0.70 -7.41 7.65
CA ILE A 19 -0.55 -7.71 6.92
C ILE A 19 -0.32 -8.52 5.63
N MET A 20 0.79 -8.27 4.92
CA MET A 20 1.11 -8.96 3.68
C MET A 20 1.46 -10.43 3.91
N GLY A 21 2.39 -10.70 4.82
CA GLY A 21 2.80 -12.08 5.12
C GLY A 21 1.70 -12.89 5.79
N VAL A 22 1.00 -12.29 6.75
CA VAL A 22 -0.14 -12.93 7.44
C VAL A 22 -1.30 -13.15 6.47
N GLY A 23 -1.60 -12.15 5.61
CA GLY A 23 -2.61 -12.28 4.57
C GLY A 23 -2.31 -13.43 3.59
N LEU A 24 -1.05 -13.57 3.18
CA LEU A 24 -0.65 -14.68 2.32
C LEU A 24 -0.77 -16.04 3.05
N ALA A 25 -0.34 -16.13 4.31
CA ALA A 25 -0.50 -17.36 5.10
C ALA A 25 -1.98 -17.76 5.25
N TYR A 26 -2.86 -16.78 5.47
CA TYR A 26 -4.31 -16.98 5.53
C TYR A 26 -4.86 -17.54 4.21
N HIS A 27 -4.50 -16.92 3.08
CA HIS A 27 -5.03 -17.35 1.79
C HIS A 27 -4.43 -18.68 1.31
N LEU A 28 -3.14 -18.94 1.53
CA LEU A 28 -2.57 -20.26 1.24
C LEU A 28 -3.23 -21.35 2.07
N ALA A 29 -3.61 -21.03 3.31
CA ALA A 29 -4.35 -21.97 4.16
C ALA A 29 -5.76 -22.25 3.62
N HIS A 30 -6.43 -21.26 3.01
CA HIS A 30 -7.71 -21.42 2.35
C HIS A 30 -7.60 -22.18 1.02
N GLU A 31 -6.49 -22.05 0.30
CA GLU A 31 -6.18 -22.84 -0.89
C GLU A 31 -5.68 -24.27 -0.57
N GLY A 32 -5.74 -24.69 0.68
CA GLY A 32 -5.43 -26.06 1.10
C GLY A 32 -3.99 -26.33 1.54
N TRP A 33 -3.10 -25.32 1.48
CA TRP A 33 -1.69 -25.48 1.88
C TRP A 33 -1.41 -25.18 3.36
N GLY A 34 -2.44 -24.97 4.19
CA GLY A 34 -2.26 -24.47 5.56
C GLY A 34 -1.24 -25.26 6.39
N LYS A 35 -1.25 -26.58 6.36
CA LYS A 35 -0.34 -27.43 7.13
C LYS A 35 1.11 -27.35 6.65
N ASP A 36 1.31 -26.87 5.42
CA ASP A 36 2.59 -26.82 4.72
C ASP A 36 3.23 -25.41 4.80
N VAL A 37 2.56 -24.45 5.49
CA VAL A 37 2.99 -23.06 5.61
C VAL A 37 3.62 -22.81 6.98
N VAL A 38 4.83 -22.24 6.96
CA VAL A 38 5.50 -21.66 8.12
C VAL A 38 5.70 -20.17 7.87
N LEU A 39 5.21 -19.33 8.79
CA LEU A 39 5.47 -17.90 8.79
C LEU A 39 6.42 -17.57 9.94
N LEU A 40 7.49 -16.83 9.63
CA LEU A 40 8.50 -16.36 10.58
C LEU A 40 8.35 -14.85 10.77
N GLU A 41 8.32 -14.41 12.02
CA GLU A 41 8.34 -12.99 12.40
C GLU A 41 9.43 -12.76 13.44
N LYS A 42 10.27 -11.74 13.19
CA LYS A 42 11.41 -11.42 14.08
C LYS A 42 10.97 -10.88 15.44
N ALA A 43 9.83 -10.23 15.47
CA ALA A 43 9.25 -9.59 16.64
C ALA A 43 7.83 -10.12 16.90
N GLU A 44 6.89 -9.26 17.23
CA GLU A 44 5.47 -9.58 17.29
C GLU A 44 4.81 -9.32 15.92
N LEU A 45 3.69 -9.98 15.65
CA LEU A 45 2.93 -9.68 14.44
C LEU A 45 2.56 -8.19 14.41
N THR A 46 2.57 -7.61 13.24
CA THR A 46 2.27 -6.20 12.94
C THR A 46 3.34 -5.18 13.32
N SER A 47 4.41 -5.53 14.01
CA SER A 47 5.42 -4.61 14.55
C SER A 47 6.21 -3.77 13.51
N GLY A 48 6.05 -4.05 12.21
CA GLY A 48 6.54 -3.18 11.13
C GLY A 48 5.55 -2.05 10.81
N SER A 49 5.40 -1.67 9.53
CA SER A 49 4.50 -0.57 9.11
C SER A 49 3.00 -0.86 9.33
N THR A 50 2.62 -2.10 9.63
CA THR A 50 1.21 -2.50 9.75
C THR A 50 0.52 -1.81 10.95
N TRP A 51 1.15 -1.78 12.13
CA TRP A 51 0.50 -1.28 13.35
C TRP A 51 0.20 0.22 13.31
N HIS A 52 0.99 1.00 12.57
CA HIS A 52 0.81 2.44 12.47
C HIS A 52 0.05 2.88 11.20
N ALA A 53 -0.55 1.95 10.46
CA ALA A 53 -1.35 2.29 9.29
C ALA A 53 -2.66 2.99 9.70
N ALA A 54 -3.11 3.96 8.89
CA ALA A 54 -4.37 4.67 9.14
C ALA A 54 -5.64 3.83 8.92
N GLY A 55 -5.51 2.64 8.33
CA GLY A 55 -6.57 1.65 8.20
C GLY A 55 -7.69 1.94 7.22
N GLN A 56 -7.60 3.00 6.42
CA GLN A 56 -8.63 3.36 5.45
C GLN A 56 -8.68 2.41 4.26
N ILE A 57 -9.89 2.06 3.81
CA ILE A 57 -10.17 1.25 2.63
C ILE A 57 -11.20 1.96 1.74
N THR A 58 -10.94 2.06 0.44
CA THR A 58 -11.80 2.78 -0.49
C THR A 58 -11.89 2.11 -1.85
N HIS A 59 -13.10 2.03 -2.41
CA HIS A 59 -13.38 1.60 -3.77
C HIS A 59 -12.96 2.62 -4.84
N SER A 60 -12.56 3.83 -4.43
CA SER A 60 -12.16 4.89 -5.37
C SER A 60 -10.85 4.57 -6.07
N THR A 61 -10.91 3.70 -7.06
CA THR A 61 -9.78 3.32 -7.93
C THR A 61 -10.20 3.26 -9.39
N SER A 62 -9.28 3.61 -10.29
CA SER A 62 -9.44 3.46 -11.74
C SER A 62 -8.88 2.13 -12.28
N SER A 63 -8.26 1.32 -11.43
CA SER A 63 -7.74 0.01 -11.80
C SER A 63 -8.79 -1.07 -11.58
N PHE A 64 -9.15 -1.80 -12.65
CA PHE A 64 -10.08 -2.93 -12.57
C PHE A 64 -9.57 -4.05 -11.66
N SER A 65 -8.29 -4.41 -11.78
CA SER A 65 -7.67 -5.45 -10.96
C SER A 65 -7.62 -5.06 -9.48
N LEU A 66 -7.20 -3.81 -9.18
CA LEU A 66 -7.17 -3.31 -7.82
C LEU A 66 -8.58 -3.18 -7.23
N GLY A 67 -9.55 -2.75 -8.03
CA GLY A 67 -10.95 -2.66 -7.61
C GLY A 67 -11.49 -3.99 -7.09
N LYS A 68 -11.23 -5.10 -7.79
CA LYS A 68 -11.59 -6.45 -7.32
C LYS A 68 -10.92 -6.83 -6.00
N CYS A 69 -9.65 -6.44 -5.81
CA CYS A 69 -8.94 -6.72 -4.56
C CYS A 69 -9.53 -5.91 -3.40
N VAL A 70 -9.84 -4.64 -3.63
CA VAL A 70 -10.43 -3.77 -2.59
C VAL A 70 -11.83 -4.21 -2.22
N ASP A 71 -12.66 -4.56 -3.19
CA ASP A 71 -14.01 -5.10 -2.95
C ASP A 71 -13.96 -6.39 -2.10
N TYR A 72 -13.05 -7.29 -2.45
CA TYR A 72 -12.77 -8.46 -1.63
C TYR A 72 -12.38 -8.10 -0.19
N ASN A 73 -11.51 -7.10 -0.01
CA ASN A 73 -11.07 -6.66 1.32
C ASN A 73 -12.24 -6.10 2.13
N ILE A 74 -13.10 -5.28 1.53
CA ILE A 74 -14.27 -4.71 2.21
C ILE A 74 -15.22 -5.84 2.64
N GLY A 75 -15.51 -6.79 1.75
CA GLY A 75 -16.32 -7.96 2.09
C GLY A 75 -15.70 -8.81 3.21
N LEU A 76 -14.38 -8.96 3.22
CA LEU A 76 -13.67 -9.69 4.26
C LEU A 76 -13.76 -8.97 5.62
N TYR A 77 -13.52 -7.65 5.63
CA TYR A 77 -13.46 -6.85 6.85
C TYR A 77 -14.84 -6.53 7.43
N SER A 78 -15.85 -6.35 6.59
CA SER A 78 -17.20 -5.98 7.02
C SER A 78 -18.00 -7.10 7.69
N GLY A 79 -17.39 -8.30 7.85
CA GLY A 79 -18.02 -9.37 8.63
C GLY A 79 -17.51 -10.77 8.36
N ALA A 80 -17.05 -11.10 7.15
CA ALA A 80 -16.67 -12.48 6.80
C ALA A 80 -15.51 -13.00 7.68
N LEU A 81 -14.49 -12.18 7.92
CA LEU A 81 -13.33 -12.56 8.72
C LEU A 81 -13.67 -12.74 10.20
N GLU A 82 -14.51 -11.87 10.76
CA GLU A 82 -14.98 -11.98 12.14
C GLU A 82 -15.89 -13.20 12.33
N ALA A 83 -16.79 -13.45 11.37
CA ALA A 83 -17.66 -14.63 11.39
C ALA A 83 -16.86 -15.94 11.31
N GLU A 84 -15.77 -15.99 10.54
CA GLU A 84 -14.90 -17.16 10.42
C GLU A 84 -14.06 -17.38 11.68
N THR A 85 -13.48 -16.32 12.22
CA THR A 85 -12.40 -16.44 13.20
C THR A 85 -12.83 -16.20 14.64
N GLY A 86 -14.00 -15.57 14.84
CA GLY A 86 -14.44 -15.10 16.15
C GLY A 86 -13.60 -13.95 16.73
N GLN A 87 -12.73 -13.33 15.92
CA GLN A 87 -11.87 -12.22 16.32
C GLN A 87 -12.43 -10.91 15.80
N ALA A 88 -12.59 -9.92 16.67
CA ALA A 88 -13.05 -8.59 16.28
C ALA A 88 -12.09 -7.95 15.26
N VAL A 89 -12.64 -7.44 14.16
CA VAL A 89 -11.92 -6.75 13.09
C VAL A 89 -11.96 -5.24 13.27
N THR A 90 -12.94 -4.74 14.02
CA THR A 90 -13.19 -3.31 14.24
C THR A 90 -13.39 -2.56 12.92
N TRP A 91 -14.33 -3.06 12.11
CA TRP A 91 -14.74 -2.42 10.86
C TRP A 91 -15.69 -1.25 11.14
N HIS A 92 -15.39 -0.10 10.53
CA HIS A 92 -16.19 1.12 10.54
C HIS A 92 -16.63 1.43 9.11
N GLY A 93 -17.82 0.97 8.73
CA GLY A 93 -18.42 1.22 7.40
C GLY A 93 -19.07 2.60 7.35
N CYS A 94 -18.28 3.64 7.37
CA CYS A 94 -18.75 5.03 7.42
C CYS A 94 -18.92 5.67 6.03
N GLY A 95 -18.47 5.02 4.97
CA GLY A 95 -18.43 5.58 3.63
C GLY A 95 -17.24 6.52 3.40
N SER A 96 -17.07 6.96 2.17
CA SER A 96 -16.05 7.95 1.84
C SER A 96 -16.47 8.91 0.73
N PHE A 97 -15.84 10.08 0.71
CA PHE A 97 -15.91 11.05 -0.38
C PHE A 97 -14.51 11.29 -0.95
N ARG A 98 -14.42 11.35 -2.29
CA ARG A 98 -13.26 11.91 -2.97
C ARG A 98 -13.69 13.18 -3.68
N LEU A 99 -13.13 14.33 -3.28
CA LEU A 99 -13.56 15.65 -3.73
C LEU A 99 -12.95 16.02 -5.09
N ALA A 100 -13.64 16.90 -5.84
CA ALA A 100 -13.15 17.52 -7.07
C ALA A 100 -13.43 19.02 -7.07
N TYR A 101 -12.43 19.79 -7.52
CA TYR A 101 -12.44 21.26 -7.56
C TYR A 101 -12.41 21.81 -8.99
N THR A 102 -12.05 20.98 -9.98
CA THR A 102 -11.97 21.37 -11.38
C THR A 102 -12.80 20.43 -12.25
N GLN A 103 -13.09 20.88 -13.47
CA GLN A 103 -13.80 20.06 -14.44
C GLN A 103 -13.00 18.79 -14.78
N ASP A 104 -11.68 18.91 -14.91
CA ASP A 104 -10.81 17.76 -15.20
C ASP A 104 -10.83 16.72 -14.08
N GLU A 105 -10.87 17.17 -12.82
CA GLU A 105 -11.05 16.27 -11.67
C GLU A 105 -12.43 15.61 -11.69
N MET A 106 -13.49 16.35 -12.04
CA MET A 106 -14.82 15.76 -12.21
C MET A 106 -14.86 14.73 -13.34
N ASP A 107 -14.15 14.95 -14.43
CA ASP A 107 -14.07 13.99 -15.53
C ASP A 107 -13.30 12.72 -15.11
N TRP A 108 -12.26 12.87 -14.30
CA TRP A 108 -11.59 11.75 -13.68
C TRP A 108 -12.50 10.97 -12.72
N LEU A 109 -13.30 11.66 -11.90
CA LEU A 109 -14.29 10.99 -11.04
C LEU A 109 -15.36 10.26 -11.85
N ARG A 110 -15.80 10.80 -13.01
CA ARG A 110 -16.71 10.10 -13.94
C ARG A 110 -16.09 8.82 -14.50
N HIS A 111 -14.79 8.87 -14.84
CA HIS A 111 -14.07 7.67 -15.25
C HIS A 111 -14.02 6.63 -14.13
N THR A 112 -13.66 7.03 -12.92
CA THR A 112 -13.63 6.16 -11.74
C THR A 112 -15.02 5.57 -11.44
N LEU A 113 -16.08 6.38 -11.53
CA LEU A 113 -17.47 5.93 -11.40
C LEU A 113 -17.80 4.84 -12.45
N SER A 114 -17.39 5.02 -13.68
CA SER A 114 -17.64 4.05 -14.76
C SER A 114 -16.97 2.70 -14.46
N VAL A 115 -15.72 2.72 -14.01
CA VAL A 115 -15.00 1.51 -13.57
C VAL A 115 -15.70 0.86 -12.38
N GLY A 116 -16.07 1.63 -11.35
CA GLY A 116 -16.74 1.12 -10.15
C GLY A 116 -18.09 0.48 -10.48
N ARG A 117 -18.89 1.11 -11.33
CA ARG A 117 -20.17 0.54 -11.81
C ARG A 117 -19.99 -0.75 -12.60
N THR A 118 -18.94 -0.85 -13.40
CA THR A 118 -18.61 -2.09 -14.13
C THR A 118 -18.25 -3.23 -13.17
N LEU A 119 -17.66 -2.90 -12.05
CA LEU A 119 -17.32 -3.83 -10.97
C LEU A 119 -18.51 -4.14 -10.03
N GLY A 120 -19.62 -3.41 -10.15
CA GLY A 120 -20.81 -3.60 -9.32
C GLY A 120 -20.78 -2.83 -7.99
N PHE A 121 -19.88 -1.84 -7.82
CA PHE A 121 -19.76 -1.08 -6.59
C PHE A 121 -20.96 -0.14 -6.38
N ASN A 122 -21.32 0.05 -5.13
CA ASN A 122 -22.20 1.12 -4.70
C ASN A 122 -21.43 2.44 -4.72
N ILE A 123 -21.55 3.17 -5.81
CA ILE A 123 -20.72 4.35 -6.09
C ILE A 123 -21.52 5.37 -6.90
N GLU A 124 -21.45 6.64 -6.53
CA GLU A 124 -22.19 7.72 -7.18
C GLU A 124 -21.42 9.03 -7.21
N LEU A 125 -21.76 9.91 -8.16
CA LEU A 125 -21.32 11.30 -8.13
C LEU A 125 -22.39 12.14 -7.43
N VAL A 126 -21.94 12.96 -6.50
CA VAL A 126 -22.81 13.84 -5.70
C VAL A 126 -22.31 15.29 -5.77
N GLY A 127 -23.22 16.22 -5.54
CA GLY A 127 -22.89 17.63 -5.45
C GLY A 127 -22.47 18.04 -4.03
N PRO A 128 -22.01 19.31 -3.86
CA PRO A 128 -21.60 19.81 -2.55
C PRO A 128 -22.71 19.79 -1.48
N ARG A 129 -23.99 19.88 -1.89
CA ARG A 129 -25.13 19.84 -0.95
C ARG A 129 -25.28 18.45 -0.31
N GLU A 130 -25.12 17.41 -1.08
CA GLU A 130 -25.17 16.02 -0.62
C GLU A 130 -23.96 15.71 0.28
N VAL A 131 -22.77 16.22 -0.07
CA VAL A 131 -21.59 16.10 0.80
C VAL A 131 -21.85 16.79 2.14
N ALA A 132 -22.36 18.04 2.14
CA ALA A 132 -22.67 18.79 3.36
C ALA A 132 -23.73 18.10 4.23
N ALA A 133 -24.71 17.42 3.64
CA ALA A 133 -25.74 16.68 4.36
C ALA A 133 -25.16 15.47 5.13
N LEU A 134 -24.12 14.86 4.60
CA LEU A 134 -23.46 13.69 5.19
C LEU A 134 -22.23 14.06 6.05
N HIS A 135 -21.56 15.16 5.72
CA HIS A 135 -20.38 15.66 6.44
C HIS A 135 -20.46 17.20 6.65
N PRO A 136 -21.21 17.67 7.66
CA PRO A 136 -21.57 19.09 7.81
C PRO A 136 -20.41 20.00 8.28
N PHE A 137 -19.28 19.43 8.68
CA PHE A 137 -18.17 20.19 9.26
C PHE A 137 -17.06 20.51 8.26
N TYR A 138 -17.11 19.94 7.05
CA TYR A 138 -16.10 20.18 6.04
C TYR A 138 -16.40 21.45 5.24
N ASN A 139 -15.42 22.33 5.10
CA ASN A 139 -15.54 23.53 4.26
C ASN A 139 -15.46 23.14 2.78
N LEU A 140 -16.60 23.24 2.09
CA LEU A 140 -16.76 22.85 0.68
C LEU A 140 -16.53 24.01 -0.30
N GLU A 141 -15.94 25.12 0.12
CA GLU A 141 -15.64 26.25 -0.77
C GLU A 141 -14.78 25.77 -1.97
N GLY A 142 -15.27 26.06 -3.19
CA GLY A 142 -14.64 25.68 -4.45
C GLY A 142 -14.82 24.22 -4.87
N VAL A 143 -15.47 23.38 -4.06
CA VAL A 143 -15.79 21.99 -4.43
C VAL A 143 -16.88 21.98 -5.49
N LEU A 144 -16.65 21.32 -6.63
CA LEU A 144 -17.63 21.12 -7.71
C LEU A 144 -18.50 19.88 -7.48
N GLY A 145 -17.97 18.87 -6.83
CA GLY A 145 -18.64 17.61 -6.54
C GLY A 145 -17.71 16.59 -5.90
N ALA A 146 -18.22 15.42 -5.66
CA ALA A 146 -17.48 14.31 -5.08
C ALA A 146 -17.90 12.96 -5.66
N LEU A 147 -17.00 12.01 -5.60
CA LEU A 147 -17.32 10.59 -5.72
C LEU A 147 -17.65 10.07 -4.32
N HIS A 148 -18.86 9.54 -4.14
CA HIS A 148 -19.33 8.94 -2.91
C HIS A 148 -19.33 7.42 -3.03
N THR A 149 -18.74 6.75 -2.05
CA THR A 149 -18.69 5.29 -1.92
C THR A 149 -19.19 4.91 -0.52
N PRO A 150 -20.49 4.61 -0.37
CA PRO A 150 -21.13 4.34 0.93
C PRO A 150 -20.58 3.13 1.68
N ASP A 151 -20.07 2.12 0.95
CA ASP A 151 -19.58 0.86 1.52
C ASP A 151 -18.10 0.91 1.93
N ASP A 152 -17.43 2.05 1.73
CA ASP A 152 -16.08 2.29 2.19
C ASP A 152 -16.03 2.48 3.71
N GLY A 153 -14.81 2.41 4.26
CA GLY A 153 -14.63 2.61 5.69
C GLY A 153 -13.18 2.53 6.12
N HIS A 154 -13.01 2.20 7.37
CA HIS A 154 -11.69 1.94 7.94
C HIS A 154 -11.75 0.79 8.96
N VAL A 155 -10.59 0.29 9.32
CA VAL A 155 -10.44 -0.88 10.19
C VAL A 155 -9.22 -0.70 11.09
N ASP A 156 -9.20 -1.37 12.24
CA ASP A 156 -7.96 -1.47 13.03
C ASP A 156 -6.97 -2.42 12.35
N PRO A 157 -5.77 -1.92 11.94
CA PRO A 157 -4.79 -2.72 11.21
C PRO A 157 -4.27 -3.94 11.97
N THR A 158 -4.12 -3.82 13.29
CA THR A 158 -3.63 -4.90 14.12
C THR A 158 -4.70 -5.97 14.28
N ASN A 159 -5.94 -5.58 14.57
CA ASN A 159 -7.04 -6.51 14.77
C ASN A 159 -7.31 -7.36 13.52
N VAL A 160 -7.35 -6.72 12.33
CA VAL A 160 -7.54 -7.45 11.08
C VAL A 160 -6.41 -8.44 10.80
N THR A 161 -5.17 -8.04 11.07
CA THR A 161 -4.01 -8.91 10.87
C THR A 161 -4.04 -10.09 11.85
N MET A 162 -4.39 -9.85 13.11
CA MET A 162 -4.50 -10.90 14.13
C MET A 162 -5.66 -11.87 13.83
N ALA A 163 -6.78 -11.37 13.32
CA ALA A 163 -7.90 -12.22 12.87
C ALA A 163 -7.49 -13.14 11.72
N MET A 164 -6.80 -12.61 10.70
CA MET A 164 -6.26 -13.44 9.61
C MET A 164 -5.23 -14.47 10.12
N ALA A 165 -4.38 -14.10 11.08
CA ALA A 165 -3.45 -15.03 11.70
C ALA A 165 -4.17 -16.16 12.45
N ALA A 166 -5.29 -15.86 13.11
CA ALA A 166 -6.12 -16.86 13.77
C ALA A 166 -6.74 -17.82 12.74
N GLY A 167 -7.29 -17.31 11.64
CA GLY A 167 -7.83 -18.11 10.54
C GLY A 167 -6.78 -19.02 9.90
N ALA A 168 -5.59 -18.51 9.63
CA ALA A 168 -4.46 -19.29 9.11
C ALA A 168 -4.08 -20.44 10.05
N ARG A 169 -3.95 -20.14 11.37
CA ARG A 169 -3.64 -21.18 12.40
C ARG A 169 -4.72 -22.23 12.50
N ALA A 170 -5.99 -21.85 12.44
CA ALA A 170 -7.12 -22.78 12.48
C ALA A 170 -7.07 -23.79 11.33
N LYS A 171 -6.52 -23.41 10.18
CA LYS A 171 -6.33 -24.28 9.01
C LYS A 171 -4.94 -24.94 8.97
N GLY A 172 -4.13 -24.80 10.03
CA GLY A 172 -2.89 -25.55 10.22
C GLY A 172 -1.60 -24.78 9.97
N ALA A 173 -1.65 -23.51 9.52
CA ALA A 173 -0.45 -22.70 9.33
C ALA A 173 0.30 -22.48 10.64
N ARG A 174 1.61 -22.60 10.57
CA ARG A 174 2.50 -22.40 11.74
C ARG A 174 3.09 -21.00 11.69
N ILE A 175 2.73 -20.17 12.67
CA ILE A 175 3.24 -18.81 12.82
C ILE A 175 4.17 -18.77 14.02
N ILE A 176 5.44 -18.50 13.75
CA ILE A 176 6.54 -18.45 14.75
C ILE A 176 6.98 -16.98 14.88
N ARG A 177 6.70 -16.41 16.05
CA ARG A 177 7.11 -15.05 16.44
C ARG A 177 8.45 -15.11 17.19
N ARG A 178 9.11 -13.96 17.32
CA ARG A 178 10.42 -13.84 17.98
C ARG A 178 11.44 -14.80 17.36
N CYS A 179 11.38 -14.93 16.02
CA CYS A 179 12.25 -15.80 15.23
C CYS A 179 12.71 -15.05 13.98
N ARG A 180 13.85 -14.37 14.09
CA ARG A 180 14.41 -13.61 12.98
C ARG A 180 15.07 -14.56 12.00
N ALA A 181 14.73 -14.42 10.71
CA ALA A 181 15.51 -14.98 9.63
C ALA A 181 16.82 -14.19 9.48
N THR A 182 17.92 -14.89 9.32
CA THR A 182 19.27 -14.31 9.24
C THR A 182 19.91 -14.48 7.88
N ASN A 183 19.44 -15.46 7.08
CA ASN A 183 19.91 -15.69 5.72
C ASN A 183 18.89 -16.48 4.90
N ILE A 184 18.91 -16.31 3.58
CA ILE A 184 18.07 -17.05 2.61
C ILE A 184 18.95 -17.43 1.43
N THR A 185 19.23 -18.71 1.26
CA THR A 185 20.05 -19.23 0.15
C THR A 185 19.36 -20.38 -0.56
N GLN A 186 19.77 -20.67 -1.80
CA GLN A 186 19.26 -21.82 -2.54
C GLN A 186 20.26 -22.97 -2.50
N ALA A 187 19.79 -24.16 -2.14
CA ALA A 187 20.58 -25.39 -2.12
C ALA A 187 20.73 -25.94 -3.55
N GLU A 188 21.70 -26.86 -3.75
CA GLU A 188 21.97 -27.50 -5.06
C GLU A 188 20.77 -28.26 -5.63
N ASN A 189 19.89 -28.80 -4.76
CA ASN A 189 18.66 -29.48 -5.17
C ASN A 189 17.53 -28.53 -5.60
N GLY A 190 17.75 -27.21 -5.50
CA GLY A 190 16.81 -26.17 -5.87
C GLY A 190 15.83 -25.76 -4.76
N GLU A 191 15.86 -26.40 -3.60
CA GLU A 191 15.13 -25.96 -2.41
C GLU A 191 15.77 -24.70 -1.82
N TRP A 192 14.98 -23.95 -1.06
CA TRP A 192 15.44 -22.80 -0.30
C TRP A 192 15.81 -23.19 1.13
N VAL A 193 16.87 -22.57 1.62
CA VAL A 193 17.36 -22.72 3.00
C VAL A 193 17.18 -21.39 3.70
N VAL A 194 16.34 -21.36 4.71
CA VAL A 194 16.09 -20.18 5.56
C VAL A 194 16.75 -20.42 6.89
N GLU A 195 17.82 -19.68 7.17
CA GLU A 195 18.52 -19.70 8.44
C GLU A 195 17.82 -18.72 9.40
N THR A 196 17.69 -19.10 10.65
CA THR A 196 17.07 -18.28 11.70
C THR A 196 17.85 -18.35 12.99
N GLU A 197 17.56 -17.47 13.93
CA GLU A 197 18.11 -17.53 15.30
C GLU A 197 17.72 -18.78 16.07
N GLN A 198 16.69 -19.53 15.63
CA GLN A 198 16.18 -20.73 16.30
C GLN A 198 16.53 -22.04 15.59
N GLY A 199 17.08 -21.96 14.39
CA GLY A 199 17.44 -23.11 13.56
C GLY A 199 17.24 -22.84 12.08
N THR A 200 17.37 -23.88 11.25
CA THR A 200 17.28 -23.81 9.79
C THR A 200 16.05 -24.55 9.30
N ILE A 201 15.35 -23.97 8.32
CA ILE A 201 14.21 -24.58 7.63
C ILE A 201 14.53 -24.68 6.16
N THR A 202 14.38 -25.86 5.57
CA THR A 202 14.37 -26.03 4.10
C THR A 202 12.94 -25.91 3.57
N CYS A 203 12.77 -25.37 2.36
CA CYS A 203 11.44 -25.24 1.77
C CYS A 203 11.46 -25.26 0.23
N GLU A 204 10.32 -25.66 -0.35
CA GLU A 204 10.12 -25.60 -1.81
C GLU A 204 9.98 -24.16 -2.29
N HIS A 205 9.26 -23.33 -1.52
CA HIS A 205 8.98 -21.93 -1.81
C HIS A 205 9.36 -21.02 -0.64
N VAL A 206 10.07 -19.94 -0.92
CA VAL A 206 10.32 -18.88 0.04
C VAL A 206 9.58 -17.61 -0.38
N VAL A 207 9.00 -16.91 0.57
CA VAL A 207 8.29 -15.64 0.33
C VAL A 207 8.89 -14.53 1.16
N ASN A 208 9.36 -13.51 0.49
CA ASN A 208 9.83 -12.27 1.10
C ASN A 208 8.65 -11.31 1.34
N ALA A 209 8.15 -11.28 2.57
CA ALA A 209 7.12 -10.36 3.05
C ALA A 209 7.67 -9.37 4.09
N GLY A 210 8.96 -9.06 4.00
CA GLY A 210 9.75 -8.33 4.99
C GLY A 210 9.47 -6.82 5.07
N GLY A 211 8.48 -6.28 4.33
CA GLY A 211 8.14 -4.86 4.40
C GLY A 211 9.35 -3.97 4.09
N THR A 212 9.73 -3.08 5.00
CA THR A 212 10.91 -2.20 4.87
C THR A 212 12.23 -2.98 4.82
N TYR A 213 12.27 -4.21 5.33
CA TYR A 213 13.45 -5.09 5.26
C TYR A 213 13.56 -5.87 3.93
N ALA A 214 12.52 -5.85 3.10
CA ALA A 214 12.44 -6.77 1.97
C ALA A 214 13.60 -6.62 0.97
N ARG A 215 14.11 -5.39 0.76
CA ARG A 215 15.26 -5.15 -0.12
C ARG A 215 16.52 -5.83 0.41
N GLN A 216 16.89 -5.54 1.67
CA GLN A 216 18.09 -6.12 2.28
C GLN A 216 17.99 -7.65 2.49
N MET A 217 16.77 -8.19 2.70
CA MET A 217 16.56 -9.64 2.68
C MET A 217 16.75 -10.25 1.29
N GLY A 218 16.33 -9.53 0.24
CA GLY A 218 16.56 -9.96 -1.14
C GLY A 218 18.05 -10.11 -1.49
N GLU A 219 18.90 -9.27 -0.93
CA GLU A 219 20.35 -9.30 -1.14
C GLU A 219 20.98 -10.62 -0.69
N TRP A 220 20.44 -11.30 0.34
CA TRP A 220 20.89 -12.63 0.74
C TRP A 220 20.77 -13.68 -0.35
N SER A 221 19.82 -13.47 -1.28
CA SER A 221 19.58 -14.35 -2.42
C SER A 221 20.09 -13.77 -3.75
N GLY A 222 20.93 -12.73 -3.70
CA GLY A 222 21.44 -12.03 -4.88
C GLY A 222 20.40 -11.18 -5.63
N LEU A 223 19.28 -10.85 -5.02
CA LEU A 223 18.20 -10.06 -5.61
C LEU A 223 18.32 -8.58 -5.26
N GLN A 224 18.15 -7.73 -6.27
CA GLN A 224 18.00 -6.30 -6.09
C GLN A 224 16.52 -5.93 -6.24
N LEU A 225 15.78 -5.88 -5.13
CA LEU A 225 14.38 -5.50 -5.15
C LEU A 225 14.24 -3.97 -5.18
N PRO A 226 13.57 -3.42 -6.22
CA PRO A 226 13.47 -1.98 -6.42
C PRO A 226 12.43 -1.37 -5.47
N MET A 227 12.86 -0.98 -4.30
CA MET A 227 12.04 -0.32 -3.30
C MET A 227 12.90 0.47 -2.32
N THR A 228 12.34 1.53 -1.78
CA THR A 228 12.93 2.31 -0.68
C THR A 228 11.92 2.47 0.45
N SER A 229 12.35 3.01 1.58
CA SER A 229 11.47 3.36 2.68
C SER A 229 11.22 4.86 2.67
N MET A 230 9.95 5.26 2.51
CA MET A 230 9.48 6.63 2.68
C MET A 230 8.92 6.81 4.07
N THR A 231 8.86 8.03 4.59
CA THR A 231 8.07 8.30 5.80
C THR A 231 6.69 8.83 5.42
N HIS A 232 5.69 8.46 6.20
CA HIS A 232 4.34 8.99 6.07
C HIS A 232 3.86 9.52 7.41
N HIS A 233 3.13 10.64 7.37
CA HIS A 233 2.71 11.37 8.55
C HIS A 233 1.20 11.48 8.66
N TYR A 234 0.64 11.17 9.85
CA TYR A 234 -0.71 11.55 10.20
C TYR A 234 -0.81 12.00 11.66
N PHE A 235 -1.82 12.80 11.95
CA PHE A 235 -2.07 13.40 13.24
C PHE A 235 -3.42 12.99 13.79
N VAL A 236 -3.50 12.79 15.10
CA VAL A 236 -4.76 12.60 15.81
C VAL A 236 -4.96 13.77 16.76
N THR A 237 -6.09 14.47 16.63
CA THR A 237 -6.43 15.65 17.43
C THR A 237 -6.85 15.27 18.86
N ASP A 238 -7.06 16.28 19.71
CA ASP A 238 -7.87 16.13 20.90
C ASP A 238 -9.31 15.71 20.54
N GLU A 239 -10.13 15.40 21.55
CA GLU A 239 -11.54 15.14 21.34
C GLU A 239 -12.24 16.33 20.71
N VAL A 240 -13.06 16.07 19.71
CA VAL A 240 -13.83 17.07 18.97
C VAL A 240 -15.20 17.20 19.64
N PRO A 241 -15.55 18.37 20.24
CA PRO A 241 -16.83 18.52 20.91
C PRO A 241 -18.03 18.20 20.02
N GLU A 242 -17.97 18.59 18.74
CA GLU A 242 -19.01 18.36 17.75
C GLU A 242 -19.23 16.87 17.45
N PHE A 243 -18.24 16.02 17.70
CA PHE A 243 -18.35 14.58 17.46
C PHE A 243 -18.99 13.81 18.61
N GLN A 244 -19.15 14.43 19.80
CA GLN A 244 -19.63 13.74 20.99
C GLN A 244 -21.04 13.17 20.82
N ASN A 245 -21.91 13.93 20.15
CA ASN A 245 -23.34 13.61 20.02
C ASN A 245 -23.73 13.11 18.63
N LEU A 246 -22.75 12.74 17.78
CA LEU A 246 -23.05 12.17 16.48
C LEU A 246 -23.63 10.76 16.64
N GLU A 247 -24.78 10.52 16.01
CA GLU A 247 -25.46 9.22 15.97
C GLU A 247 -24.72 8.23 15.05
N ARG A 248 -23.95 8.76 14.10
CA ARG A 248 -23.16 7.97 13.14
C ARG A 248 -21.77 8.58 12.96
N GLU A 249 -20.83 7.73 12.57
CA GLU A 249 -19.53 8.18 12.12
C GLU A 249 -19.64 8.91 10.76
N LEU A 250 -18.84 9.96 10.59
CA LEU A 250 -18.83 10.73 9.35
C LEU A 250 -18.04 9.97 8.26
N PRO A 251 -18.45 10.09 6.99
CA PRO A 251 -17.69 9.56 5.88
C PRO A 251 -16.27 10.13 5.86
N VAL A 252 -15.32 9.29 5.46
CA VAL A 252 -13.93 9.73 5.24
C VAL A 252 -13.91 10.75 4.11
N ILE A 253 -13.25 11.89 4.31
CA ILE A 253 -12.98 12.86 3.23
C ILE A 253 -11.59 12.59 2.68
N ARG A 254 -11.50 12.39 1.38
CA ARG A 254 -10.26 12.42 0.62
C ARG A 254 -10.23 13.68 -0.24
N ASP A 255 -9.29 14.56 0.08
CA ASP A 255 -9.06 15.82 -0.64
C ASP A 255 -7.65 15.82 -1.23
N ASP A 256 -7.55 15.40 -2.48
CA ASP A 256 -6.28 15.24 -3.17
C ASP A 256 -5.67 16.60 -3.56
N ARG A 257 -6.50 17.65 -3.70
CA ARG A 257 -6.06 18.95 -4.19
C ARG A 257 -5.59 19.87 -3.08
N LYS A 258 -6.37 20.02 -2.02
CA LYS A 258 -6.14 20.99 -0.96
C LYS A 258 -5.35 20.40 0.20
N VAL A 259 -5.89 19.36 0.80
CA VAL A 259 -5.26 18.65 1.92
C VAL A 259 -4.11 17.75 1.45
N SER A 260 -4.14 17.31 0.19
CA SER A 260 -3.26 16.25 -0.31
C SER A 260 -3.26 15.02 0.59
N GLY A 261 -4.45 14.57 0.96
CA GLY A 261 -4.58 13.52 1.94
C GLY A 261 -6.01 13.15 2.29
N TYR A 262 -6.19 12.75 3.52
CA TYR A 262 -7.47 12.27 4.01
C TYR A 262 -7.75 12.76 5.44
N ILE A 263 -9.05 12.95 5.72
CA ILE A 263 -9.54 13.32 7.05
C ILE A 263 -10.65 12.34 7.42
N ARG A 264 -10.60 11.80 8.64
CA ARG A 264 -11.63 10.92 9.18
C ARG A 264 -11.79 11.07 10.69
N MET A 265 -12.84 10.50 11.21
CA MET A 265 -12.96 10.30 12.65
C MET A 265 -12.01 9.19 13.13
N GLU A 266 -11.47 9.38 14.32
CA GLU A 266 -10.81 8.37 15.13
C GLU A 266 -11.49 8.32 16.48
N GLN A 267 -12.56 7.52 16.59
CA GLN A 267 -13.53 7.58 17.69
C GLN A 267 -14.17 8.97 17.78
N LYS A 268 -13.89 9.75 18.83
CA LYS A 268 -14.36 11.13 19.03
C LYS A 268 -13.31 12.20 18.71
N LYS A 269 -12.24 11.82 18.06
CA LYS A 269 -11.11 12.66 17.63
C LYS A 269 -11.08 12.79 16.12
N GLY A 270 -10.34 13.77 15.60
CA GLY A 270 -10.03 13.87 14.18
C GLY A 270 -8.71 13.16 13.87
N LEU A 271 -8.64 12.51 12.72
CA LEU A 271 -7.40 12.00 12.13
C LEU A 271 -7.16 12.69 10.80
N ILE A 272 -5.96 13.28 10.62
CA ILE A 272 -5.52 13.99 9.43
C ILE A 272 -4.28 13.28 8.89
N GLY A 273 -4.35 12.68 7.71
CA GLY A 273 -3.21 12.05 7.04
C GLY A 273 -2.81 12.84 5.81
N ILE A 274 -1.51 13.13 5.69
CA ILE A 274 -0.96 14.03 4.68
C ILE A 274 0.05 13.30 3.81
N TYR A 275 -0.08 13.48 2.49
CA TYR A 275 0.95 13.13 1.50
C TYR A 275 1.53 14.43 0.95
N GLU A 276 2.64 14.87 1.52
CA GLU A 276 3.28 16.12 1.10
C GLU A 276 3.74 16.06 -0.35
N LYS A 277 3.43 17.11 -1.13
CA LYS A 277 3.76 17.21 -2.56
C LYS A 277 5.17 17.78 -2.82
N ALA A 278 5.89 18.15 -1.77
CA ALA A 278 7.24 18.66 -1.86
C ALA A 278 8.13 18.05 -0.77
N ASN A 279 9.39 17.79 -1.13
CA ASN A 279 10.42 17.30 -0.21
C ASN A 279 10.04 16.05 0.61
N PRO A 280 9.47 15.00 -0.01
CA PRO A 280 9.15 13.78 0.72
C PRO A 280 10.42 13.16 1.27
N ASN A 281 10.32 12.58 2.47
CA ASN A 281 11.46 12.06 3.18
C ASN A 281 11.64 10.55 3.00
N THR A 282 12.89 10.13 2.82
CA THR A 282 13.31 8.72 2.81
C THR A 282 14.07 8.40 4.09
N VAL A 283 13.92 7.17 4.56
CA VAL A 283 14.65 6.66 5.74
C VAL A 283 15.25 5.30 5.40
N TRP A 284 16.31 4.96 6.12
CA TRP A 284 16.99 3.68 5.96
C TRP A 284 17.37 3.37 4.51
N GLU A 285 17.88 4.38 3.79
CA GLU A 285 18.21 4.25 2.36
C GLU A 285 19.22 3.10 2.10
N ASP A 286 20.13 2.85 3.04
CA ASP A 286 21.02 1.69 2.95
C ASP A 286 20.33 0.44 3.46
N HIS A 287 20.17 0.31 4.77
CA HIS A 287 19.51 -0.81 5.42
C HIS A 287 18.68 -0.35 6.62
N CYS A 288 17.51 -0.96 6.79
CA CYS A 288 16.72 -0.82 8.01
C CYS A 288 17.44 -1.56 9.15
N PRO A 289 17.60 -0.94 10.34
CA PRO A 289 18.20 -1.63 11.50
C PRO A 289 17.43 -2.90 11.86
N TRP A 290 18.13 -4.02 12.01
CA TRP A 290 17.47 -5.29 12.30
C TRP A 290 16.72 -5.31 13.63
N GLU A 291 17.08 -4.43 14.55
CA GLU A 291 16.49 -4.27 15.89
C GLU A 291 15.23 -3.39 15.89
N ALA A 292 14.98 -2.63 14.82
CA ALA A 292 13.82 -1.73 14.75
C ALA A 292 12.50 -2.52 14.87
N GLU A 293 11.69 -2.13 15.85
CA GLU A 293 10.40 -2.73 16.18
C GLU A 293 9.47 -1.63 16.69
N ASN A 294 8.29 -1.49 16.08
CA ASN A 294 7.32 -0.43 16.39
C ASN A 294 7.91 0.99 16.28
N GLU A 295 8.75 1.20 15.28
CA GLU A 295 9.51 2.43 15.11
C GLU A 295 8.64 3.55 14.58
N LEU A 296 8.73 4.71 15.22
CA LEU A 296 8.24 6.00 14.73
C LEU A 296 9.37 7.02 14.80
N PHE A 297 9.32 7.99 13.91
CA PHE A 297 10.25 9.12 13.87
C PHE A 297 9.63 10.33 14.56
N ASP A 298 10.48 11.30 14.94
CA ASP A 298 10.03 12.58 15.44
C ASP A 298 9.14 13.28 14.41
N ALA A 299 8.14 14.01 14.88
CA ALA A 299 7.24 14.78 14.02
C ALA A 299 7.99 15.84 13.24
N ASP A 300 7.79 15.89 11.92
CA ASP A 300 8.40 16.87 11.01
C ASP A 300 7.31 17.86 10.56
N TYR A 301 6.94 18.75 11.47
CA TYR A 301 5.88 19.73 11.23
C TYR A 301 6.23 20.69 10.10
N ASP A 302 7.48 21.16 10.01
CA ASP A 302 7.90 22.12 8.99
C ASP A 302 7.63 21.59 7.58
N ARG A 303 7.88 20.29 7.38
CA ARG A 303 7.68 19.65 6.09
C ARG A 303 6.21 19.51 5.69
N VAL A 304 5.31 19.25 6.64
CA VAL A 304 3.88 19.01 6.37
C VAL A 304 2.99 20.22 6.63
N MET A 305 3.55 21.31 7.20
CA MET A 305 2.80 22.49 7.65
C MET A 305 1.85 23.07 6.59
N PRO A 306 2.25 23.24 5.30
CA PRO A 306 1.35 23.83 4.31
C PRO A 306 0.04 23.04 4.12
N TRP A 307 0.11 21.74 4.20
CA TRP A 307 -1.07 20.85 4.06
C TRP A 307 -1.83 20.69 5.38
N LEU A 308 -1.14 20.78 6.51
CA LEU A 308 -1.78 20.78 7.82
C LEU A 308 -2.61 22.06 8.02
N GLU A 309 -2.08 23.23 7.70
CA GLU A 309 -2.82 24.50 7.72
C GLU A 309 -4.05 24.44 6.80
N GLU A 310 -3.90 23.92 5.58
CA GLU A 310 -5.05 23.76 4.69
C GLU A 310 -6.07 22.74 5.23
N SER A 311 -5.63 21.70 5.93
CA SER A 311 -6.53 20.76 6.61
C SER A 311 -7.36 21.44 7.69
N LEU A 312 -6.78 22.36 8.45
CA LEU A 312 -7.51 23.16 9.45
C LEU A 312 -8.48 24.15 8.80
N ASN A 313 -8.12 24.74 7.64
CA ASN A 313 -9.03 25.58 6.86
C ASN A 313 -10.23 24.78 6.33
N ARG A 314 -10.02 23.50 5.97
CA ARG A 314 -11.08 22.60 5.50
C ARG A 314 -11.92 22.00 6.62
N MET A 315 -11.33 21.81 7.80
CA MET A 315 -12.02 21.36 9.02
C MET A 315 -11.87 22.38 10.14
N PRO A 316 -12.61 23.53 10.09
CA PRO A 316 -12.44 24.61 11.05
C PRO A 316 -12.65 24.19 12.52
N ILE A 317 -13.44 23.13 12.75
CA ILE A 317 -13.65 22.58 14.11
C ILE A 317 -12.37 21.99 14.72
N PHE A 318 -11.31 21.78 13.93
CA PHE A 318 -10.01 21.31 14.43
C PHE A 318 -9.05 22.46 14.80
N ALA A 319 -9.33 23.69 14.38
CA ALA A 319 -8.38 24.82 14.45
C ALA A 319 -7.86 25.16 15.87
N ASN A 320 -8.65 24.86 16.90
CA ASN A 320 -8.29 25.14 18.29
C ASN A 320 -8.00 23.88 19.11
N LEU A 321 -7.84 22.73 18.46
CA LEU A 321 -7.56 21.46 19.12
C LEU A 321 -6.05 21.23 19.17
N GLY A 322 -5.58 20.60 20.24
CA GLY A 322 -4.25 20.04 20.31
C GLY A 322 -4.11 18.76 19.50
N ILE A 323 -2.87 18.29 19.35
CA ILE A 323 -2.56 16.99 18.76
C ILE A 323 -2.20 16.03 19.90
N THR A 324 -3.00 14.96 20.06
CA THR A 324 -2.76 13.94 21.09
C THR A 324 -1.83 12.83 20.62
N ARG A 325 -1.69 12.65 19.31
CA ARG A 325 -0.80 11.63 18.76
C ARG A 325 -0.29 12.04 17.38
N ASP A 326 1.04 12.04 17.25
CA ASP A 326 1.74 12.08 15.98
C ASP A 326 2.12 10.67 15.58
N VAL A 327 1.91 10.34 14.32
CA VAL A 327 2.38 9.09 13.74
C VAL A 327 3.19 9.42 12.49
N HIS A 328 4.50 9.30 12.62
CA HIS A 328 5.46 9.49 11.54
C HIS A 328 6.26 8.22 11.38
N GLY A 329 5.82 7.35 10.46
CA GLY A 329 6.33 6.00 10.32
C GLY A 329 6.84 5.66 8.93
N ALA A 330 7.71 4.64 8.86
CA ALA A 330 8.24 4.15 7.60
C ALA A 330 7.22 3.31 6.84
N ILE A 331 7.12 3.57 5.54
CA ILE A 331 6.35 2.77 4.57
C ILE A 331 7.25 2.31 3.43
N SER A 332 7.07 1.07 2.99
CA SER A 332 7.82 0.56 1.83
C SER A 332 7.24 1.09 0.52
N HIS A 333 8.09 1.62 -0.36
CA HIS A 333 7.68 2.34 -1.56
C HIS A 333 8.50 1.91 -2.79
N PRO A 334 7.92 1.14 -3.72
CA PRO A 334 8.53 0.88 -5.02
C PRO A 334 8.52 2.13 -5.93
N PRO A 335 9.31 2.16 -7.00
CA PRO A 335 9.48 3.33 -7.86
C PRO A 335 8.20 3.85 -8.52
N ASP A 336 7.23 2.98 -8.76
CA ASP A 336 5.92 3.29 -9.36
C ASP A 336 4.77 3.25 -8.33
N GLY A 337 5.11 3.08 -7.05
CA GLY A 337 4.13 3.00 -5.96
C GLY A 337 3.26 1.74 -5.94
N ASN A 338 3.40 0.83 -6.90
CA ASN A 338 2.71 -0.45 -6.90
C ASN A 338 3.55 -1.51 -6.17
N PRO A 339 2.93 -2.38 -5.37
CA PRO A 339 3.66 -3.40 -4.64
C PRO A 339 4.40 -4.40 -5.55
N LEU A 340 5.34 -5.11 -4.94
CA LEU A 340 6.07 -6.21 -5.58
C LEU A 340 5.43 -7.53 -5.15
N ILE A 341 4.53 -8.05 -6.00
CA ILE A 341 3.75 -9.27 -5.74
C ILE A 341 3.91 -10.24 -6.89
N GLY A 342 4.58 -11.36 -6.64
CA GLY A 342 4.83 -12.38 -7.66
C GLY A 342 6.21 -13.01 -7.57
N PRO A 343 6.61 -13.82 -8.57
CA PRO A 343 7.91 -14.46 -8.58
C PRO A 343 9.04 -13.45 -8.75
N ALA A 344 10.11 -13.63 -8.00
CA ALA A 344 11.31 -12.81 -8.12
C ALA A 344 12.01 -13.02 -9.47
N PRO A 345 12.67 -11.98 -10.03
CA PRO A 345 13.36 -12.10 -11.29
C PRO A 345 14.59 -13.02 -11.17
N GLY A 346 14.77 -13.91 -12.14
CA GLY A 346 15.98 -14.73 -12.30
C GLY A 346 16.15 -15.90 -11.33
N VAL A 347 15.27 -16.08 -10.35
CA VAL A 347 15.32 -17.18 -9.38
C VAL A 347 13.98 -17.93 -9.32
N ARG A 348 14.06 -19.24 -9.12
CA ARG A 348 12.86 -20.09 -9.09
C ARG A 348 12.33 -20.21 -7.68
N ASN A 349 10.99 -20.18 -7.52
CA ASN A 349 10.31 -20.41 -6.25
C ASN A 349 10.65 -19.41 -5.11
N TYR A 350 11.27 -18.29 -5.45
CA TYR A 350 11.34 -17.13 -4.57
C TYR A 350 10.22 -16.17 -4.97
N TRP A 351 9.40 -15.78 -3.99
CA TRP A 351 8.25 -14.92 -4.21
C TRP A 351 8.39 -13.62 -3.45
N CYS A 352 8.04 -12.52 -4.09
CA CYS A 352 7.93 -11.22 -3.45
C CYS A 352 6.49 -10.99 -3.00
N CYS A 353 6.32 -10.48 -1.79
CA CYS A 353 5.05 -10.07 -1.21
C CYS A 353 5.28 -8.83 -0.34
N CYS A 354 5.80 -7.75 -0.96
CA CYS A 354 6.36 -6.59 -0.25
C CYS A 354 6.16 -5.29 -1.04
N GLY A 355 6.69 -4.17 -0.51
CA GLY A 355 6.61 -2.88 -1.20
C GLY A 355 5.21 -2.27 -1.18
N THR A 356 4.37 -2.63 -0.24
CA THR A 356 2.96 -2.21 -0.19
C THR A 356 2.80 -1.01 0.74
N GLN A 357 2.74 0.18 0.20
CA GLN A 357 2.50 1.41 0.97
C GLN A 357 1.07 1.51 1.52
N ILE A 358 0.08 0.89 0.86
CA ILE A 358 -1.34 0.85 1.27
C ILE A 358 -1.69 -0.61 1.63
N GLY A 359 -0.99 -1.14 2.64
CA GLY A 359 -1.06 -2.57 2.99
C GLY A 359 -2.46 -3.03 3.42
N ILE A 360 -3.15 -2.26 4.25
CA ILE A 360 -4.48 -2.62 4.75
C ILE A 360 -5.52 -2.56 3.64
N GLY A 361 -5.49 -1.51 2.82
CA GLY A 361 -6.47 -1.32 1.74
C GLY A 361 -6.31 -2.29 0.56
N TRP A 362 -5.09 -2.76 0.28
CA TRP A 362 -4.80 -3.58 -0.90
C TRP A 362 -4.36 -5.01 -0.58
N GLY A 363 -3.73 -5.18 0.58
CA GLY A 363 -2.94 -6.38 0.90
C GLY A 363 -3.70 -7.69 0.82
N PRO A 364 -4.80 -7.90 1.56
CA PRO A 364 -5.49 -9.19 1.56
C PRO A 364 -5.96 -9.63 0.17
N GLY A 365 -6.53 -8.74 -0.63
CA GLY A 365 -6.93 -9.07 -2.00
C GLY A 365 -5.73 -9.46 -2.88
N LEU A 366 -4.64 -8.70 -2.79
CA LEU A 366 -3.43 -9.03 -3.55
C LEU A 366 -2.76 -10.32 -3.05
N THR A 367 -2.77 -10.58 -1.75
CA THR A 367 -2.22 -11.84 -1.20
C THR A 367 -3.11 -13.05 -1.52
N ARG A 368 -4.43 -12.86 -1.68
CA ARG A 368 -5.32 -13.88 -2.22
C ARG A 368 -4.91 -14.25 -3.65
N GLU A 369 -4.70 -13.28 -4.48
CA GLU A 369 -4.29 -13.49 -5.87
C GLU A 369 -2.88 -14.12 -5.96
N LEU A 370 -1.96 -13.73 -5.06
CA LEU A 370 -0.65 -14.39 -4.97
C LEU A 370 -0.77 -15.85 -4.54
N ALA A 371 -1.60 -16.16 -3.54
CA ALA A 371 -1.82 -17.54 -3.09
C ALA A 371 -2.37 -18.40 -4.23
N ARG A 372 -3.35 -17.91 -4.99
CA ARG A 372 -3.89 -18.59 -6.17
C ARG A 372 -2.82 -18.80 -7.24
N TRP A 373 -2.00 -17.78 -7.47
CA TRP A 373 -0.88 -17.89 -8.42
C TRP A 373 0.13 -18.96 -7.99
N MET A 374 0.48 -19.02 -6.70
CA MET A 374 1.39 -20.03 -6.16
C MET A 374 0.81 -21.45 -6.27
N VAL A 375 -0.47 -21.63 -5.97
CA VAL A 375 -1.14 -22.95 -5.89
C VAL A 375 -1.56 -23.45 -7.26
N HIS A 376 -2.13 -22.56 -8.09
CA HIS A 376 -2.78 -22.93 -9.37
C HIS A 376 -1.98 -22.50 -10.61
N GLY A 377 -0.88 -21.76 -10.42
CA GLY A 377 -0.05 -21.26 -11.51
C GLY A 377 -0.54 -19.97 -12.19
N ALA A 378 -1.71 -19.45 -11.77
CA ALA A 378 -2.29 -18.20 -12.27
C ALA A 378 -3.14 -17.52 -11.21
N ALA A 379 -3.19 -16.18 -11.25
CA ALA A 379 -4.13 -15.36 -10.49
C ALA A 379 -5.44 -15.17 -11.29
N ASP A 380 -6.53 -14.76 -10.62
CA ASP A 380 -7.82 -14.46 -11.27
C ASP A 380 -7.86 -13.06 -11.90
N ILE A 381 -6.87 -12.22 -11.60
CA ILE A 381 -6.72 -10.86 -12.13
C ILE A 381 -5.38 -10.71 -12.85
N SER A 382 -5.23 -9.61 -13.61
CA SER A 382 -3.93 -9.25 -14.14
C SER A 382 -2.99 -8.80 -13.03
N MET A 383 -1.91 -9.55 -12.81
CA MET A 383 -0.85 -9.22 -11.85
C MET A 383 0.28 -8.38 -12.46
N ARG A 384 0.15 -7.97 -13.72
CA ARG A 384 1.21 -7.29 -14.48
C ARG A 384 1.77 -6.06 -13.76
N ASP A 385 0.89 -5.25 -13.16
CA ASP A 385 1.27 -4.00 -12.50
C ASP A 385 1.92 -4.23 -11.12
N TYR A 386 1.87 -5.46 -10.62
CA TYR A 386 2.43 -5.87 -9.33
C TYR A 386 3.62 -6.81 -9.46
N ASP A 387 3.80 -7.44 -10.63
CA ASP A 387 4.86 -8.42 -10.88
C ASP A 387 6.25 -7.75 -10.72
N PRO A 388 7.13 -8.24 -9.82
CA PRO A 388 8.47 -7.67 -9.63
C PRO A 388 9.32 -7.65 -10.90
N ARG A 389 9.05 -8.57 -11.84
CA ARG A 389 9.76 -8.69 -13.12
C ARG A 389 9.49 -7.54 -14.10
N ARG A 390 8.54 -6.61 -13.76
CA ARG A 390 8.36 -5.36 -14.53
C ARG A 390 9.57 -4.44 -14.45
N PHE A 391 10.40 -4.60 -13.42
CA PHE A 391 11.68 -3.90 -13.30
C PHE A 391 12.84 -4.78 -13.75
N GLY A 392 13.88 -4.15 -14.30
CA GLY A 392 15.12 -4.80 -14.69
C GLY A 392 16.32 -4.23 -13.93
N SER A 393 17.53 -4.61 -14.33
CA SER A 393 18.79 -4.16 -13.73
C SER A 393 19.03 -2.65 -13.77
N TYR A 394 18.25 -1.90 -14.56
CA TYR A 394 18.28 -0.43 -14.59
C TYR A 394 17.74 0.21 -13.31
N ALA A 395 16.92 -0.50 -12.54
CA ALA A 395 16.33 -0.02 -11.31
C ALA A 395 17.37 -0.04 -10.17
N THR A 396 18.42 0.76 -10.32
CA THR A 396 19.46 0.93 -9.31
C THR A 396 18.92 1.58 -8.04
N LYS A 397 19.69 1.52 -6.95
CA LYS A 397 19.31 2.13 -5.66
C LYS A 397 19.00 3.64 -5.82
N ASP A 398 19.87 4.40 -6.47
CA ASP A 398 19.70 5.85 -6.63
C ASP A 398 18.47 6.18 -7.49
N TRP A 399 18.27 5.40 -8.57
CA TRP A 399 17.08 5.55 -9.42
C TRP A 399 15.79 5.28 -8.65
N GLN A 400 15.76 4.26 -7.79
CA GLN A 400 14.59 3.94 -6.95
C GLN A 400 14.21 5.10 -6.04
N VAL A 401 15.19 5.74 -5.39
CA VAL A 401 14.94 6.83 -4.44
C VAL A 401 14.30 8.02 -5.15
N VAL A 402 14.84 8.45 -6.29
CA VAL A 402 14.29 9.61 -7.00
C VAL A 402 12.91 9.31 -7.57
N LYS A 403 12.66 8.08 -8.05
CA LYS A 403 11.35 7.65 -8.53
C LYS A 403 10.32 7.53 -7.41
N ALA A 404 10.70 6.96 -6.27
CA ALA A 404 9.82 6.82 -5.13
C ALA A 404 9.41 8.19 -4.57
N ARG A 405 10.33 9.15 -4.51
CA ARG A 405 10.03 10.54 -4.12
C ARG A 405 9.05 11.21 -5.08
N GLU A 406 9.25 11.07 -6.39
CA GLU A 406 8.32 11.58 -7.39
C GLU A 406 6.95 10.92 -7.27
N ASP A 407 6.88 9.59 -7.16
CA ASP A 407 5.60 8.87 -7.01
C ASP A 407 4.86 9.28 -5.74
N TYR A 408 5.57 9.44 -4.63
CA TYR A 408 4.98 9.86 -3.36
C TYR A 408 4.34 11.26 -3.47
N CYS A 409 5.06 12.24 -4.06
CA CYS A 409 4.53 13.59 -4.30
C CYS A 409 3.29 13.58 -5.19
N LEU A 410 3.24 12.67 -6.15
CA LEU A 410 2.17 12.57 -7.16
C LEU A 410 1.07 11.56 -6.76
N ARG A 411 1.15 10.97 -5.58
CA ARG A 411 0.25 9.89 -5.14
C ARG A 411 -1.22 10.28 -5.21
N HIS A 412 -1.52 11.53 -4.93
CA HIS A 412 -2.86 12.10 -4.94
C HIS A 412 -3.13 13.00 -6.15
N GLU A 413 -2.22 13.06 -7.12
CA GLU A 413 -2.47 13.75 -8.37
C GLU A 413 -3.25 12.88 -9.35
N ILE A 414 -4.05 13.54 -10.18
CA ILE A 414 -4.76 12.86 -11.27
C ILE A 414 -3.75 12.55 -12.37
N PRO A 415 -3.62 11.27 -12.80
CA PRO A 415 -2.73 10.91 -13.90
C PRO A 415 -3.37 11.31 -15.25
N PHE A 416 -3.34 12.60 -15.57
CA PHE A 416 -3.85 13.10 -16.84
C PHE A 416 -3.12 12.46 -18.03
N PRO A 417 -3.80 12.29 -19.18
CA PRO A 417 -3.13 11.95 -20.42
C PRO A 417 -2.00 12.97 -20.70
N HIS A 418 -0.87 12.51 -21.19
CA HIS A 418 0.33 13.33 -21.44
C HIS A 418 1.16 13.70 -20.21
N PHE A 419 0.73 13.39 -19.00
CA PHE A 419 1.56 13.58 -17.85
C PHE A 419 2.74 12.59 -17.86
N ASN A 420 3.97 13.11 -17.78
CA ASN A 420 5.19 12.33 -17.74
C ASN A 420 5.86 12.44 -16.37
N ARG A 421 6.26 11.32 -15.82
CA ARG A 421 7.12 11.28 -14.64
C ARG A 421 8.57 11.49 -15.09
N LEU A 422 9.20 12.57 -14.66
CA LEU A 422 10.48 13.03 -15.20
C LEU A 422 11.69 12.56 -14.39
N ALA A 423 11.51 12.22 -13.12
CA ALA A 423 12.62 11.84 -12.25
C ALA A 423 13.36 10.59 -12.76
N GLY A 424 14.68 10.61 -12.68
CA GLY A 424 15.54 9.48 -13.02
C GLY A 424 15.60 9.10 -14.51
N ARG A 425 15.21 9.99 -15.41
CA ARG A 425 15.20 9.79 -16.88
C ARG A 425 16.39 10.50 -17.56
N PRO A 426 16.84 10.01 -18.76
CA PRO A 426 16.49 8.73 -19.37
C PRO A 426 17.28 7.57 -18.74
N VAL A 427 16.70 6.38 -18.66
CA VAL A 427 17.37 5.19 -18.09
C VAL A 427 17.62 4.09 -19.10
N LYS A 428 16.68 3.86 -20.02
CA LYS A 428 16.80 2.89 -21.13
C LYS A 428 16.47 3.56 -22.47
N PRO A 429 17.33 4.48 -22.95
CA PRO A 429 17.15 5.08 -24.27
C PRO A 429 17.40 4.03 -25.36
N SER A 430 16.59 4.08 -26.42
CA SER A 430 16.88 3.27 -27.61
C SER A 430 18.07 3.82 -28.39
N PRO A 431 18.73 3.05 -29.26
CA PRO A 431 19.78 3.58 -30.14
C PRO A 431 19.33 4.74 -31.02
N LEU A 432 18.03 4.89 -31.24
CA LEU A 432 17.44 5.97 -32.03
C LEU A 432 17.03 7.19 -31.21
N HIS A 433 17.17 7.17 -29.87
CA HIS A 433 16.64 8.18 -28.96
C HIS A 433 17.04 9.60 -29.36
N GLU A 434 18.33 9.88 -29.50
CA GLU A 434 18.83 11.21 -29.85
C GLU A 434 18.39 11.66 -31.26
N MET A 435 18.35 10.71 -32.22
CA MET A 435 17.87 11.02 -33.57
C MET A 435 16.39 11.39 -33.59
N LEU A 436 15.56 10.69 -32.81
CA LEU A 436 14.14 10.95 -32.71
C LEU A 436 13.87 12.27 -31.96
N LYS A 437 14.65 12.52 -30.89
CA LYS A 437 14.61 13.78 -30.13
C LYS A 437 14.94 14.99 -31.04
N ALA A 438 15.98 14.86 -31.86
CA ALA A 438 16.34 15.91 -32.85
C ALA A 438 15.24 16.15 -33.90
N LYS A 439 14.34 15.20 -34.10
CA LYS A 439 13.14 15.33 -34.96
C LYS A 439 11.90 15.81 -34.20
N GLY A 440 12.05 16.24 -32.96
CA GLY A 440 10.95 16.75 -32.13
C GLY A 440 10.19 15.66 -31.37
N ALA A 441 10.74 14.45 -31.23
CA ALA A 441 10.06 13.42 -30.44
C ALA A 441 9.97 13.83 -28.97
N VAL A 442 8.76 13.80 -28.43
CA VAL A 442 8.48 13.86 -27.00
C VAL A 442 8.38 12.41 -26.52
N HIS A 443 9.24 12.06 -25.58
CA HIS A 443 9.34 10.69 -25.07
C HIS A 443 8.52 10.51 -23.78
N GLU A 444 7.98 9.32 -23.60
CA GLU A 444 7.45 8.82 -22.32
C GLU A 444 8.28 7.66 -21.82
N GLU A 445 8.30 7.46 -20.50
CA GLU A 445 8.90 6.29 -19.89
C GLU A 445 7.85 5.18 -19.69
N VAL A 446 8.18 3.98 -20.17
CA VAL A 446 7.38 2.78 -19.94
C VAL A 446 8.31 1.67 -19.45
N TYR A 447 8.25 1.35 -18.16
CA TYR A 447 9.14 0.37 -17.50
C TYR A 447 10.64 0.62 -17.79
N GLY A 448 11.04 1.86 -17.64
CA GLY A 448 12.40 2.33 -17.89
C GLY A 448 12.73 2.61 -19.36
N PHE A 449 11.94 2.14 -20.31
CA PHE A 449 12.19 2.40 -21.73
C PHE A 449 11.68 3.78 -22.14
N GLU A 450 12.56 4.54 -22.80
CA GLU A 450 12.20 5.79 -23.48
C GLU A 450 11.53 5.50 -24.83
N ARG A 451 10.25 5.84 -24.94
CA ARG A 451 9.47 5.66 -26.18
C ARG A 451 9.00 6.99 -26.72
N PRO A 452 9.14 7.27 -28.02
CA PRO A 452 8.50 8.46 -28.60
C PRO A 452 6.99 8.31 -28.51
N ARG A 453 6.33 9.30 -27.94
CA ARG A 453 4.89 9.35 -27.78
C ARG A 453 4.24 10.15 -28.91
N TRP A 454 4.79 11.32 -29.21
CA TRP A 454 4.44 12.14 -30.37
C TRP A 454 5.66 12.93 -30.84
N PHE A 455 5.49 13.63 -31.95
CA PHE A 455 6.49 14.57 -32.44
C PHE A 455 5.93 15.98 -32.34
N ALA A 456 6.58 16.82 -31.53
CA ALA A 456 6.21 18.20 -31.37
C ALA A 456 6.49 18.99 -32.65
N LYS A 457 5.60 19.95 -32.95
CA LYS A 457 5.85 20.93 -33.98
C LYS A 457 6.80 22.00 -33.51
N ASP A 458 7.49 22.67 -34.42
CA ASP A 458 8.37 23.78 -34.10
C ASP A 458 7.68 24.80 -33.19
N GLY A 459 8.33 25.20 -32.12
CA GLY A 459 7.83 26.14 -31.12
C GLY A 459 6.88 25.57 -30.07
N VAL A 460 6.57 24.28 -30.09
CA VAL A 460 5.82 23.60 -29.02
C VAL A 460 6.80 23.12 -27.96
N PRO A 461 6.54 23.36 -26.65
CA PRO A 461 7.33 22.79 -25.58
C PRO A 461 7.45 21.27 -25.69
N GLN A 462 8.60 20.76 -25.31
CA GLN A 462 8.91 19.31 -25.38
C GLN A 462 8.47 18.55 -24.11
N ASP A 463 8.03 19.26 -23.08
CA ASP A 463 7.69 18.73 -21.76
C ASP A 463 6.18 18.59 -21.53
#